data_425dce50ffb4a506fe5fde52eb5aa57c
#
_entry.id   425dce50ffb4a506fe5fde52eb5aa57c
#
_cell.length_a   1.000
_cell.length_b   1.000
_cell.length_c   1.000
_cell.angle_alpha   90.00
_cell.angle_beta   90.00
_cell.angle_gamma   90.00
#
_symmetry.space_group_name_H-M   'P 1'
#
loop_
_entity.id
_entity.type
_entity.pdbx_description
1 polymer ?
#
loop_
_entity_poly.entity_id
_entity_poly.type
_entity_poly.pdbx_seq_one_letter_code
_entity_poly.pdbx_strand_id
1 'polypeptide(L)'
;MVKKHYYSWQDVEAACVNIALQMYKDEWRPDYIVGITRGGNVPATILSNMLGVRGEALKVSLRDGDQCETNCWMSEDAFGSVPYEDVQEYGARWDPSRRKNILIVDDINDTGATFNWIKQDWQSSCLPNETDAWNSIWGNNVRFA
;
A
#
# COMPACT_ATOMS: atom_id res chain seq x y z
N MET A 1 -18.18 -29.18 0.85
CA MET A 1 -19.06 -28.16 0.27
C MET A 1 -18.54 -26.78 0.63
N VAL A 2 -18.19 -25.99 -0.37
CA VAL A 2 -17.68 -24.63 -0.14
C VAL A 2 -18.84 -23.71 0.19
N LYS A 3 -18.78 -23.11 1.37
CA LYS A 3 -19.78 -22.17 1.82
C LYS A 3 -19.44 -20.78 1.25
N LYS A 4 -20.24 -20.29 0.30
CA LYS A 4 -20.06 -18.96 -0.26
C LYS A 4 -20.60 -17.91 0.70
N HIS A 5 -19.80 -16.90 0.97
CA HIS A 5 -20.19 -15.74 1.77
C HIS A 5 -20.30 -14.52 0.87
N TYR A 6 -21.47 -13.89 0.86
CA TYR A 6 -21.71 -12.68 0.04
C TYR A 6 -21.66 -11.45 0.91
N TYR A 7 -20.89 -10.46 0.49
CA TYR A 7 -20.77 -9.19 1.17
C TYR A 7 -21.64 -8.13 0.49
N SER A 8 -22.45 -7.45 1.27
CA SER A 8 -23.23 -6.30 0.78
C SER A 8 -22.35 -5.05 0.74
N TRP A 9 -22.85 -3.99 0.09
CA TRP A 9 -22.22 -2.67 0.16
C TRP A 9 -22.06 -2.18 1.58
N GLN A 10 -23.05 -2.44 2.43
CA GLN A 10 -23.02 -2.07 3.84
C GLN A 10 -21.90 -2.82 4.57
N ASP A 11 -21.68 -4.08 4.24
CA ASP A 11 -20.57 -4.88 4.81
C ASP A 11 -19.22 -4.27 4.45
N VAL A 12 -19.05 -3.86 3.19
CA VAL A 12 -17.80 -3.25 2.72
C VAL A 12 -17.60 -1.89 3.41
N GLU A 13 -18.64 -1.07 3.50
CA GLU A 13 -18.57 0.21 4.19
C GLU A 13 -18.22 0.03 5.67
N ALA A 14 -18.82 -0.95 6.34
CA ALA A 14 -18.53 -1.26 7.73
C ALA A 14 -17.09 -1.70 7.92
N ALA A 15 -16.55 -2.51 7.00
CA ALA A 15 -15.16 -2.92 7.03
C ALA A 15 -14.23 -1.70 6.86
N CYS A 16 -14.55 -0.78 5.96
CA CYS A 16 -13.77 0.44 5.77
C CYS A 16 -13.80 1.33 7.02
N VAL A 17 -14.95 1.45 7.67
CA VAL A 17 -15.06 2.19 8.94
C VAL A 17 -14.16 1.56 10.00
N ASN A 18 -14.15 0.23 10.11
CA ASN A 18 -13.29 -0.47 11.05
C ASN A 18 -11.79 -0.23 10.77
N ILE A 19 -11.40 -0.25 9.51
CA ILE A 19 -10.02 0.04 9.11
C ILE A 19 -9.66 1.48 9.50
N ALA A 20 -10.53 2.43 9.21
CA ALA A 20 -10.32 3.84 9.56
C ALA A 20 -10.20 4.04 11.07
N LEU A 21 -11.03 3.35 11.86
CA LEU A 21 -10.97 3.41 13.32
C LEU A 21 -9.68 2.81 13.87
N GLN A 22 -9.21 1.70 13.30
CA GLN A 22 -7.94 1.10 13.71
C GLN A 22 -6.78 2.05 13.46
N MET A 23 -6.76 2.69 12.29
CA MET A 23 -5.73 3.68 11.98
C MET A 23 -5.78 4.88 12.92
N TYR A 24 -6.99 5.33 13.25
CA TYR A 24 -7.18 6.43 14.21
C TYR A 24 -6.65 6.07 15.60
N LYS A 25 -6.93 4.85 16.07
CA LYS A 25 -6.43 4.37 17.37
C LYS A 25 -4.91 4.26 17.39
N ASP A 26 -4.30 3.88 16.25
CA ASP A 26 -2.85 3.78 16.12
C ASP A 26 -2.18 5.12 15.87
N GLU A 27 -2.96 6.20 15.81
CA GLU A 27 -2.46 7.53 15.45
C GLU A 27 -1.69 7.54 14.12
N TRP A 28 -2.15 6.73 13.16
CA TRP A 28 -1.54 6.58 11.85
C TRP A 28 -2.53 6.99 10.76
N ARG A 29 -2.10 7.86 9.87
CA ARG A 29 -2.92 8.33 8.76
C ARG A 29 -2.16 8.15 7.45
N PRO A 30 -2.78 7.53 6.42
CA PRO A 30 -2.14 7.42 5.13
C PRO A 30 -2.10 8.77 4.41
N ASP A 31 -1.01 9.01 3.69
CA ASP A 31 -0.92 10.13 2.76
C ASP A 31 -1.70 9.84 1.49
N TYR A 32 -1.73 8.58 1.08
CA TYR A 32 -2.61 8.10 0.03
C TYR A 32 -2.92 6.61 0.21
N ILE A 33 -3.94 6.15 -0.51
CA ILE A 33 -4.42 4.77 -0.44
C ILE A 33 -4.29 4.14 -1.82
N VAL A 34 -3.75 2.92 -1.85
CA VAL A 34 -3.53 2.15 -3.07
C VAL A 34 -4.50 0.98 -3.11
N GLY A 35 -5.37 0.95 -4.10
CA GLY A 35 -6.25 -0.19 -4.33
C GLY A 35 -5.60 -1.18 -5.29
N ILE A 36 -5.59 -2.45 -4.91
CA ILE A 36 -5.14 -3.50 -5.83
C ILE A 36 -6.24 -3.71 -6.87
N THR A 37 -5.90 -3.47 -8.12
CA THR A 37 -6.87 -3.58 -9.22
C THR A 37 -7.24 -5.07 -9.41
N ARG A 38 -8.53 -5.44 -9.53
CA ARG A 38 -9.68 -4.52 -9.61
C ARG A 38 -10.43 -4.42 -8.30
N GLY A 39 -10.53 -5.53 -7.56
CA GLY A 39 -11.38 -5.63 -6.38
C GLY A 39 -11.05 -4.65 -5.26
N GLY A 40 -9.77 -4.40 -5.04
CA GLY A 40 -9.31 -3.48 -4.01
C GLY A 40 -9.62 -2.02 -4.27
N ASN A 41 -9.98 -1.66 -5.51
CA ASN A 41 -10.34 -0.28 -5.84
C ASN A 41 -11.61 0.20 -5.15
N VAL A 42 -12.56 -0.70 -4.88
CA VAL A 42 -13.81 -0.34 -4.22
C VAL A 42 -13.55 0.10 -2.76
N PRO A 43 -12.97 -0.73 -1.90
CA PRO A 43 -12.67 -0.29 -0.54
C PRO A 43 -11.66 0.86 -0.50
N ALA A 44 -10.69 0.90 -1.41
CA ALA A 44 -9.74 1.99 -1.49
C ALA A 44 -10.41 3.33 -1.79
N THR A 45 -11.38 3.35 -2.71
CA THR A 45 -12.15 4.55 -3.04
C THR A 45 -12.98 5.02 -1.85
N ILE A 46 -13.64 4.11 -1.16
CA ILE A 46 -14.42 4.42 0.03
C ILE A 46 -13.53 5.06 1.10
N LEU A 47 -12.40 4.43 1.39
CA LEU A 47 -11.44 4.94 2.38
C LEU A 47 -10.85 6.29 1.97
N SER A 48 -10.52 6.44 0.71
CA SER A 48 -10.02 7.70 0.15
C SER A 48 -11.00 8.84 0.39
N ASN A 49 -12.28 8.60 0.12
CA ASN A 49 -13.34 9.58 0.33
C ASN A 49 -13.57 9.87 1.82
N MET A 50 -13.56 8.84 2.67
CA MET A 50 -13.73 9.00 4.11
C MET A 50 -12.64 9.86 4.74
N LEU A 51 -11.39 9.62 4.32
CA LEU A 51 -10.24 10.24 4.94
C LEU A 51 -9.81 11.53 4.24
N GLY A 52 -10.37 11.82 3.06
CA GLY A 52 -9.99 12.98 2.28
C GLY A 52 -8.56 12.92 1.75
N VAL A 53 -8.08 11.72 1.42
CA VAL A 53 -6.76 11.49 0.85
C VAL A 53 -6.89 10.93 -0.57
N ARG A 54 -5.87 11.12 -1.40
CA ARG A 54 -5.95 10.64 -2.78
C ARG A 54 -5.93 9.12 -2.85
N GLY A 55 -6.54 8.56 -3.89
CA GLY A 55 -6.52 7.15 -4.20
C GLY A 55 -5.64 6.86 -5.41
N GLU A 56 -4.90 5.76 -5.38
CA GLU A 56 -4.09 5.25 -6.46
C GLU A 56 -4.45 3.79 -6.72
N ALA A 57 -4.04 3.27 -7.86
CA ALA A 57 -4.30 1.88 -8.22
C ALA A 57 -2.99 1.16 -8.55
N LEU A 58 -2.92 -0.12 -8.18
CA LEU A 58 -1.79 -0.99 -8.49
C LEU A 58 -2.33 -2.29 -9.07
N LYS A 59 -1.90 -2.63 -10.28
CA LYS A 59 -2.34 -3.86 -10.92
C LYS A 59 -1.44 -5.02 -10.48
N VAL A 60 -2.05 -5.97 -9.76
CA VAL A 60 -1.41 -7.23 -9.40
C VAL A 60 -2.40 -8.36 -9.69
N SER A 61 -2.06 -9.25 -10.61
CA SER A 61 -2.87 -10.41 -10.91
C SER A 61 -1.99 -11.65 -10.97
N LEU A 62 -2.13 -12.50 -9.97
CA LEU A 62 -1.42 -13.77 -9.90
C LEU A 62 -2.16 -14.89 -10.64
N ARG A 63 -3.44 -14.64 -11.02
CA ARG A 63 -4.29 -15.63 -11.69
C ARG A 63 -4.08 -15.68 -13.20
N ASP A 64 -3.75 -14.52 -13.80
CA ASP A 64 -3.69 -14.35 -15.26
C ASP A 64 -2.25 -14.29 -15.78
N GLY A 65 -1.36 -15.13 -15.24
CA GLY A 65 0.01 -15.25 -15.72
C GLY A 65 0.91 -14.08 -15.36
N ASP A 66 0.93 -13.70 -14.10
CA ASP A 66 1.86 -12.71 -13.55
C ASP A 66 1.81 -11.33 -14.25
N GLN A 67 0.61 -10.91 -14.61
CA GLN A 67 0.40 -9.56 -15.12
C GLN A 67 0.43 -8.56 -13.96
N CYS A 68 1.60 -8.06 -13.67
CA CYS A 68 1.82 -7.17 -12.54
C CYS A 68 2.48 -5.87 -12.98
N GLU A 69 2.12 -4.83 -12.29
CA GLU A 69 2.67 -3.49 -12.47
C GLU A 69 3.58 -3.18 -11.30
N THR A 70 4.83 -2.81 -11.57
CA THR A 70 5.75 -2.34 -10.55
C THR A 70 5.80 -0.82 -10.58
N ASN A 71 5.27 -0.19 -9.53
CA ASN A 71 5.23 1.26 -9.42
C ASN A 71 6.30 1.73 -8.43
N CYS A 72 7.54 1.82 -8.89
CA CYS A 72 8.67 2.16 -8.02
C CYS A 72 8.61 3.58 -7.46
N TRP A 73 7.79 4.46 -8.02
CA TRP A 73 7.56 5.77 -7.42
C TRP A 73 6.91 5.66 -6.03
N MET A 74 6.11 4.60 -5.81
CA MET A 74 5.54 4.34 -4.49
C MET A 74 6.63 3.93 -3.50
N SER A 75 7.62 3.16 -3.93
CA SER A 75 8.74 2.81 -3.07
C SER A 75 9.59 4.04 -2.73
N GLU A 76 9.75 4.95 -3.65
CA GLU A 76 10.44 6.21 -3.39
C GLU A 76 9.72 7.04 -2.34
N ASP A 77 8.40 7.09 -2.40
CA ASP A 77 7.57 7.72 -1.37
C ASP A 77 7.72 7.02 -0.03
N ALA A 78 7.75 5.70 -0.03
CA ALA A 78 7.87 4.90 1.20
C ALA A 78 9.19 5.14 1.92
N PHE A 79 10.26 5.34 1.18
CA PHE A 79 11.59 5.59 1.75
C PHE A 79 11.92 7.06 1.95
N GLY A 80 11.10 7.96 1.44
CA GLY A 80 11.35 9.40 1.54
C GLY A 80 12.49 9.82 0.62
N SER A 81 12.34 9.59 -0.69
CA SER A 81 13.38 9.93 -1.66
C SER A 81 13.60 11.45 -1.71
N VAL A 82 14.86 11.83 -1.79
CA VAL A 82 15.27 13.21 -1.97
C VAL A 82 15.40 13.46 -3.48
N PRO A 83 14.79 14.54 -4.04
CA PRO A 83 14.97 14.87 -5.44
C PRO A 83 16.44 14.94 -5.80
N TYR A 84 16.80 14.47 -6.99
CA TYR A 84 18.18 14.34 -7.40
C TYR A 84 18.96 15.65 -7.28
N GLU A 85 18.32 16.75 -7.60
CA GLU A 85 18.89 18.09 -7.49
C GLU A 85 19.19 18.52 -6.04
N ASP A 86 18.51 17.92 -5.07
CA ASP A 86 18.67 18.26 -3.64
C ASP A 86 19.59 17.30 -2.89
N VAL A 87 20.07 16.23 -3.55
CA VAL A 87 20.91 15.23 -2.89
C VAL A 87 22.19 15.84 -2.29
N GLN A 88 22.79 16.82 -2.97
CA GLN A 88 24.00 17.48 -2.47
C GLN A 88 23.74 18.26 -1.18
N GLU A 89 22.57 18.89 -1.06
CA GLU A 89 22.19 19.64 0.14
C GLU A 89 21.96 18.71 1.34
N TYR A 90 21.23 17.60 1.11
CA TYR A 90 20.89 16.67 2.18
C TYR A 90 21.97 15.61 2.43
N GLY A 91 22.91 15.44 1.51
CA GLY A 91 24.00 14.47 1.64
C GLY A 91 23.58 13.02 1.50
N ALA A 92 22.30 12.74 1.30
CA ALA A 92 21.76 11.40 1.17
C ALA A 92 20.55 11.41 0.25
N ARG A 93 20.35 10.31 -0.48
CA ARG A 93 19.19 10.13 -1.37
C ARG A 93 17.89 9.87 -0.60
N TRP A 94 17.98 9.31 0.60
CA TRP A 94 16.83 8.92 1.41
C TRP A 94 16.80 9.74 2.70
N ASP A 95 15.63 10.32 2.99
CA ASP A 95 15.39 11.09 4.20
C ASP A 95 14.16 10.52 4.91
N PRO A 96 14.33 9.89 6.09
CA PRO A 96 13.21 9.32 6.83
C PRO A 96 12.08 10.31 7.15
N SER A 97 12.39 11.61 7.29
CA SER A 97 11.38 12.63 7.55
C SER A 97 10.45 12.89 6.36
N ARG A 98 10.85 12.45 5.16
CA ARG A 98 10.08 12.60 3.91
C ARG A 98 9.27 11.36 3.56
N ARG A 99 9.35 10.30 4.36
CA ARG A 99 8.59 9.07 4.14
C ARG A 99 7.10 9.34 4.20
N LYS A 100 6.38 8.81 3.22
CA LYS A 100 4.91 8.90 3.18
C LYS A 100 4.29 7.64 3.75
N ASN A 101 3.14 7.81 4.37
CA ASN A 101 2.32 6.69 4.84
C ASN A 101 1.45 6.21 3.69
N ILE A 102 1.53 4.93 3.38
CA ILE A 102 0.82 4.30 2.27
C ILE A 102 -0.01 3.14 2.80
N LEU A 103 -1.29 3.15 2.51
CA LEU A 103 -2.18 2.02 2.81
C LEU A 103 -2.49 1.30 1.52
N ILE A 104 -2.13 0.02 1.43
CA ILE A 104 -2.42 -0.84 0.28
C ILE A 104 -3.58 -1.75 0.64
N VAL A 105 -4.64 -1.70 -0.16
CA VAL A 105 -5.93 -2.36 0.12
C VAL A 105 -6.25 -3.37 -0.97
N ASP A 106 -6.62 -4.58 -0.56
CA ASP A 106 -7.20 -5.59 -1.44
C ASP A 106 -8.60 -5.95 -0.96
N ASP A 107 -9.41 -6.55 -1.82
CA ASP A 107 -10.75 -7.00 -1.49
C ASP A 107 -10.73 -8.28 -0.65
N ILE A 108 -9.78 -9.18 -0.93
CA ILE A 108 -9.61 -10.45 -0.24
C ILE A 108 -8.13 -10.66 0.05
N ASN A 109 -7.80 -10.98 1.28
CA ASN A 109 -6.48 -11.42 1.68
C ASN A 109 -6.58 -12.83 2.29
N ASP A 110 -6.61 -13.84 1.43
CA ASP A 110 -6.77 -15.23 1.86
C ASP A 110 -5.45 -15.82 2.37
N THR A 111 -4.44 -15.86 1.50
CA THR A 111 -3.13 -16.45 1.83
C THR A 111 -2.03 -15.42 2.06
N GLY A 112 -2.33 -14.16 1.84
CA GLY A 112 -1.32 -13.11 1.84
C GLY A 112 -0.43 -13.10 0.60
N ALA A 113 -0.75 -13.92 -0.40
CA ALA A 113 0.11 -14.09 -1.58
C ALA A 113 0.31 -12.79 -2.35
N THR A 114 -0.76 -11.99 -2.54
CA THR A 114 -0.69 -10.72 -3.25
C THR A 114 0.21 -9.72 -2.52
N PHE A 115 0.03 -9.57 -1.21
CA PHE A 115 0.82 -8.64 -0.42
C PHE A 115 2.29 -9.09 -0.34
N ASN A 116 2.53 -10.39 -0.17
CA ASN A 116 3.88 -10.94 -0.19
C ASN A 116 4.57 -10.74 -1.54
N TRP A 117 3.82 -10.89 -2.63
CA TRP A 117 4.35 -10.65 -3.97
C TRP A 117 4.78 -9.19 -4.14
N ILE A 118 3.97 -8.23 -3.67
CA ILE A 118 4.30 -6.80 -3.71
C ILE A 118 5.58 -6.52 -2.94
N LYS A 119 5.70 -7.08 -1.73
CA LYS A 119 6.89 -6.91 -0.91
C LYS A 119 8.14 -7.42 -1.62
N GLN A 120 8.07 -8.62 -2.19
CA GLN A 120 9.20 -9.22 -2.90
C GLN A 120 9.55 -8.45 -4.17
N ASP A 121 8.55 -8.02 -4.92
CA ASP A 121 8.75 -7.26 -6.15
C ASP A 121 9.41 -5.91 -5.86
N TRP A 122 8.91 -5.17 -4.89
CA TRP A 122 9.49 -3.88 -4.53
C TRP A 122 10.92 -4.03 -4.01
N GLN A 123 11.17 -5.04 -3.18
CA GLN A 123 12.51 -5.30 -2.64
C GLN A 123 13.53 -5.68 -3.71
N SER A 124 13.09 -6.36 -4.77
CA SER A 124 13.98 -6.83 -5.84
C SER A 124 14.09 -5.87 -7.02
N SER A 125 13.03 -5.13 -7.32
CA SER A 125 12.93 -4.32 -8.55
C SER A 125 13.03 -2.83 -8.30
N CYS A 126 12.85 -2.37 -7.07
CA CYS A 126 12.84 -0.95 -6.72
C CYS A 126 14.00 -0.60 -5.79
N LEU A 127 14.39 0.67 -5.80
CA LEU A 127 15.43 1.16 -4.91
C LEU A 127 14.83 1.53 -3.55
N PRO A 128 15.59 1.35 -2.44
CA PRO A 128 16.94 0.78 -2.37
C PRO A 128 16.94 -0.75 -2.52
N ASN A 129 17.97 -1.31 -3.15
CA ASN A 129 18.11 -2.75 -3.36
C ASN A 129 18.67 -3.48 -2.13
N GLU A 130 18.48 -2.94 -0.96
CA GLU A 130 18.96 -3.51 0.29
C GLU A 130 17.79 -4.14 1.04
N THR A 131 17.77 -5.47 1.13
CA THR A 131 16.66 -6.22 1.72
C THR A 131 16.35 -5.77 3.16
N ASP A 132 17.37 -5.51 3.96
CA ASP A 132 17.21 -5.16 5.36
C ASP A 132 16.57 -3.77 5.55
N ALA A 133 16.82 -2.85 4.62
CA ALA A 133 16.23 -1.50 4.68
C ALA A 133 14.70 -1.54 4.62
N TRP A 134 14.14 -2.49 3.88
CA TRP A 134 12.69 -2.62 3.73
C TRP A 134 12.01 -3.07 5.03
N ASN A 135 12.72 -3.69 5.96
CA ASN A 135 12.14 -4.11 7.23
C ASN A 135 11.65 -2.91 8.06
N SER A 136 12.19 -1.72 7.84
CA SER A 136 11.73 -0.50 8.51
C SER A 136 10.45 0.08 7.90
N ILE A 137 10.03 -0.42 6.75
CA ILE A 137 8.89 0.09 5.97
C ILE A 137 7.64 -0.72 6.23
N TRP A 138 7.72 -2.06 6.09
CA TRP A 138 6.56 -2.94 6.19
C TRP A 138 5.95 -2.92 7.59
N GLY A 139 4.64 -2.64 7.66
CA GLY A 139 3.93 -2.54 8.93
C GLY A 139 4.15 -1.23 9.67
N ASN A 140 5.01 -0.38 9.17
CA ASN A 140 5.27 0.95 9.73
C ASN A 140 4.57 2.01 8.88
N ASN A 141 5.25 2.59 7.91
CA ASN A 141 4.61 3.59 7.04
C ASN A 141 3.98 3.00 5.78
N VAL A 142 4.24 1.75 5.43
CA VAL A 142 3.48 1.01 4.41
C VAL A 142 2.72 -0.12 5.10
N ARG A 143 1.40 -0.04 5.06
CA ARG A 143 0.51 -1.01 5.71
C ARG A 143 -0.46 -1.61 4.71
N PHE A 144 -0.95 -2.80 5.02
CA PHE A 144 -1.87 -3.55 4.18
C PHE A 144 -3.19 -3.78 4.92
N ALA A 145 -4.28 -3.71 4.16
CA ALA A 145 -5.62 -3.98 4.69
C ALA A 145 -6.47 -4.82 3.75
#